data_c829e8771709a7387be6ad6046376f6d
#
_entry.id   c829e8771709a7387be6ad6046376f6d
#
_cell.length_a   1.000
_cell.length_b   1.000
_cell.length_c   1.000
_cell.angle_alpha   90.00
_cell.angle_beta   90.00
_cell.angle_gamma   90.00
#
_symmetry.space_group_name_H-M   'P 1'
#
loop_
_entity.id
_entity.type
_entity.pdbx_description
1 polymer ?
#
loop_
_entity_poly.entity_id
_entity_poly.type
_entity_poly.pdbx_seq_one_letter_code
_entity_poly.pdbx_strand_id
1 'polypeptide(L)'
;MEQHFNTPSEVIDTNMKAGEGKAHLPLGKMILLGIMAGAFIALGGATSSTAAHAIDNVGLARFVAGIIFPVGLMIIVFVGGELFTGNCLIVMDVVGKKVTWFECIRNLIVVYFSNLIGALIIDTLICFSGNLDYTGGLLGAYAIKVAVGKVGISPLKGITSGILCNILVCIAILMAVAATDIVGKVWAIFFPIMAFVVGGFEHCVANMFYIPVGMMAAQNPVYVAKAQEAYGLTAEQIQGLTILHSLNNFIPVTIGNILSSSSAIR
;
A
#
# COMPACT_ATOMS: atom_id res chain seq x y z
N MET A 1 3.63 -28.68 -26.47
CA MET A 1 4.28 -27.39 -26.13
C MET A 1 4.09 -27.22 -24.62
N GLU A 2 5.16 -27.08 -23.87
CA GLU A 2 5.05 -26.72 -22.45
C GLU A 2 4.34 -25.37 -22.33
N GLN A 3 3.32 -25.33 -21.51
CA GLN A 3 2.56 -24.10 -21.27
C GLN A 3 3.35 -23.24 -20.26
N HIS A 4 3.87 -22.12 -20.74
CA HIS A 4 4.73 -21.23 -19.92
C HIS A 4 3.95 -20.17 -19.12
N PHE A 5 2.62 -20.18 -19.18
CA PHE A 5 1.74 -19.31 -18.38
C PHE A 5 0.37 -19.97 -18.16
N ASN A 6 -0.32 -19.59 -17.10
CA ASN A 6 -1.69 -20.01 -16.85
C ASN A 6 -2.67 -19.21 -17.72
N THR A 7 -3.62 -19.88 -18.32
CA THR A 7 -4.71 -19.23 -19.08
C THR A 7 -5.56 -18.35 -18.16
N PRO A 8 -6.32 -17.38 -18.70
CA PRO A 8 -7.20 -16.54 -17.88
C PRO A 8 -8.18 -17.35 -16.99
N SER A 9 -8.70 -18.46 -17.46
CA SER A 9 -9.58 -19.34 -16.67
C SER A 9 -8.80 -19.96 -15.50
N GLU A 10 -7.62 -20.52 -15.75
CA GLU A 10 -6.76 -21.11 -14.71
C GLU A 10 -6.31 -20.07 -13.69
N VAL A 11 -6.08 -18.82 -14.11
CA VAL A 11 -5.76 -17.70 -13.21
C VAL A 11 -6.91 -17.44 -12.24
N ILE A 12 -8.14 -17.36 -12.74
CA ILE A 12 -9.33 -17.14 -11.92
C ILE A 12 -9.51 -18.31 -10.95
N ASP A 13 -9.47 -19.55 -11.42
CA ASP A 13 -9.65 -20.75 -10.59
C ASP A 13 -8.58 -20.84 -9.49
N THR A 14 -7.33 -20.55 -9.84
CA THR A 14 -6.21 -20.56 -8.88
C THR A 14 -6.37 -19.45 -7.83
N ASN A 15 -6.75 -18.25 -8.26
CA ASN A 15 -6.97 -17.13 -7.35
C ASN A 15 -8.15 -17.40 -6.41
N MET A 16 -9.26 -17.96 -6.91
CA MET A 16 -10.41 -18.33 -6.08
C MET A 16 -10.03 -19.40 -5.05
N LYS A 17 -9.29 -20.45 -5.45
CA LYS A 17 -8.81 -21.45 -4.51
C LYS A 17 -7.91 -20.84 -3.41
N ALA A 18 -7.08 -19.86 -3.75
CA ALA A 18 -6.26 -19.14 -2.78
C ALA A 18 -7.13 -18.26 -1.87
N GLY A 19 -8.16 -17.58 -2.41
CA GLY A 19 -9.11 -16.76 -1.67
C GLY A 19 -9.90 -17.53 -0.64
N GLU A 20 -10.41 -18.71 -1.00
CA GLU A 20 -11.07 -19.64 -0.08
C GLU A 20 -10.13 -20.03 1.08
N GLY A 21 -8.87 -20.38 0.78
CA GLY A 21 -7.86 -20.67 1.80
C GLY A 21 -7.60 -19.49 2.75
N LYS A 22 -7.55 -18.27 2.22
CA LYS A 22 -7.36 -17.03 3.01
C LYS A 22 -8.54 -16.73 3.93
N ALA A 23 -9.76 -16.91 3.45
CA ALA A 23 -10.97 -16.69 4.23
C ALA A 23 -11.07 -17.62 5.46
N HIS A 24 -10.52 -18.83 5.34
CA HIS A 24 -10.53 -19.85 6.41
C HIS A 24 -9.26 -19.89 7.26
N LEU A 25 -8.31 -18.94 7.07
CA LEU A 25 -7.11 -18.89 7.91
C LEU A 25 -7.44 -18.79 9.41
N PRO A 26 -6.73 -19.52 10.27
CA PRO A 26 -6.78 -19.32 11.72
C PRO A 26 -6.42 -17.88 12.09
N LEU A 27 -7.13 -17.30 13.06
CA LEU A 27 -7.00 -15.89 13.42
C LEU A 27 -5.55 -15.48 13.71
N GLY A 28 -4.81 -16.26 14.51
CA GLY A 28 -3.42 -15.94 14.85
C GLY A 28 -2.50 -15.92 13.62
N LYS A 29 -2.69 -16.85 12.67
CA LYS A 29 -1.92 -16.88 11.42
C LYS A 29 -2.28 -15.69 10.52
N MET A 30 -3.56 -15.34 10.45
CA MET A 30 -4.04 -14.19 9.70
C MET A 30 -3.45 -12.87 10.23
N ILE A 31 -3.42 -12.70 11.57
CA ILE A 31 -2.82 -11.53 12.23
C ILE A 31 -1.32 -11.46 11.92
N LEU A 32 -0.58 -12.55 12.12
CA LEU A 32 0.88 -12.56 11.89
C LEU A 32 1.23 -12.23 10.45
N LEU A 33 0.58 -12.89 9.48
CA LEU A 33 0.80 -12.64 8.06
C LEU A 33 0.36 -11.22 7.64
N GLY A 34 -0.68 -10.67 8.29
CA GLY A 34 -1.10 -9.29 8.10
C GLY A 34 -0.06 -8.29 8.60
N ILE A 35 0.50 -8.51 9.80
CA ILE A 35 1.60 -7.66 10.35
C ILE A 35 2.79 -7.67 9.40
N MET A 36 3.20 -8.85 8.92
CA MET A 36 4.30 -8.98 7.96
C MET A 36 4.02 -8.19 6.67
N ALA A 37 2.82 -8.33 6.10
CA ALA A 37 2.49 -7.64 4.86
C ALA A 37 2.47 -6.11 5.03
N GLY A 38 1.91 -5.59 6.12
CA GLY A 38 1.96 -4.16 6.44
C GLY A 38 3.39 -3.65 6.57
N ALA A 39 4.25 -4.41 7.26
CA ALA A 39 5.67 -4.09 7.39
C ALA A 39 6.40 -4.07 6.02
N PHE A 40 6.12 -5.03 5.13
CA PHE A 40 6.75 -5.08 3.80
C PHE A 40 6.32 -3.92 2.91
N ILE A 41 5.04 -3.53 2.94
CA ILE A 41 4.58 -2.34 2.21
C ILE A 41 5.22 -1.07 2.78
N ALA A 42 5.33 -0.95 4.11
CA ALA A 42 5.99 0.18 4.76
C ALA A 42 7.47 0.28 4.37
N LEU A 43 8.21 -0.84 4.31
CA LEU A 43 9.58 -0.86 3.81
C LEU A 43 9.68 -0.41 2.35
N GLY A 44 8.74 -0.83 1.49
CA GLY A 44 8.65 -0.34 0.11
C GLY A 44 8.40 1.17 0.06
N GLY A 45 7.54 1.70 0.93
CA GLY A 45 7.28 3.13 1.09
C GLY A 45 8.49 3.91 1.58
N ALA A 46 9.18 3.41 2.61
CA ALA A 46 10.37 4.04 3.17
C ALA A 46 11.51 4.13 2.16
N THR A 47 11.82 3.01 1.50
CA THR A 47 12.92 2.96 0.51
C THR A 47 12.62 3.81 -0.72
N SER A 48 11.37 3.83 -1.20
CA SER A 48 10.97 4.70 -2.31
C SER A 48 11.03 6.19 -1.94
N SER A 49 10.62 6.54 -0.71
CA SER A 49 10.74 7.92 -0.21
C SER A 49 12.20 8.34 -0.10
N THR A 50 13.06 7.48 0.45
CA THR A 50 14.49 7.74 0.58
C THR A 50 15.15 7.99 -0.79
N ALA A 51 14.77 7.23 -1.80
CA ALA A 51 15.34 7.40 -3.14
C ALA A 51 14.82 8.64 -3.89
N ALA A 52 13.59 9.09 -3.59
CA ALA A 52 12.93 10.14 -4.37
C ALA A 52 12.96 11.54 -3.70
N HIS A 53 13.23 11.65 -2.38
CA HIS A 53 13.00 12.86 -1.59
C HIS A 53 13.79 14.10 -2.04
N ALA A 54 14.97 13.90 -2.63
CA ALA A 54 15.86 14.99 -3.06
C ALA A 54 15.86 15.20 -4.59
N ILE A 55 14.90 14.65 -5.31
CA ILE A 55 14.75 14.82 -6.75
C ILE A 55 13.75 15.95 -7.03
N ASP A 56 14.23 17.06 -7.57
CA ASP A 56 13.39 18.24 -7.86
C ASP A 56 12.41 17.99 -9.02
N ASN A 57 12.80 17.23 -10.02
CA ASN A 57 11.93 16.89 -11.13
C ASN A 57 10.86 15.90 -10.69
N VAL A 58 9.61 16.37 -10.64
CA VAL A 58 8.47 15.58 -10.13
C VAL A 58 8.26 14.29 -10.91
N GLY A 59 8.41 14.32 -12.25
CA GLY A 59 8.27 13.12 -13.08
C GLY A 59 9.34 12.08 -12.76
N LEU A 60 10.60 12.51 -12.63
CA LEU A 60 11.71 11.65 -12.27
C LEU A 60 11.57 11.11 -10.84
N ALA A 61 11.18 11.94 -9.88
CA ALA A 61 10.95 11.51 -8.51
C ALA A 61 9.88 10.40 -8.44
N ARG A 62 8.74 10.59 -9.14
CA ARG A 62 7.68 9.58 -9.23
C ARG A 62 8.14 8.30 -9.92
N PHE A 63 8.92 8.43 -11.00
CA PHE A 63 9.47 7.29 -11.72
C PHE A 63 10.40 6.47 -10.83
N VAL A 64 11.35 7.11 -10.14
CA VAL A 64 12.26 6.46 -9.20
C VAL A 64 11.52 5.79 -8.05
N ALA A 65 10.55 6.49 -7.44
CA ALA A 65 9.71 5.89 -6.41
C ALA A 65 8.94 4.67 -6.94
N GLY A 66 8.42 4.76 -8.17
CA GLY A 66 7.69 3.68 -8.85
C GLY A 66 8.54 2.45 -9.14
N ILE A 67 9.82 2.61 -9.43
CA ILE A 67 10.74 1.48 -9.62
C ILE A 67 11.00 0.73 -8.31
N ILE A 68 11.08 1.43 -7.18
CA ILE A 68 11.51 0.84 -5.91
C ILE A 68 10.34 0.26 -5.12
N PHE A 69 9.20 0.96 -5.07
CA PHE A 69 8.05 0.58 -4.26
C PHE A 69 7.53 -0.86 -4.49
N PRO A 70 7.55 -1.43 -5.73
CA PRO A 70 7.06 -2.78 -6.00
C PRO A 70 7.71 -3.88 -5.15
N VAL A 71 8.90 -3.64 -4.59
CA VAL A 71 9.58 -4.59 -3.69
C VAL A 71 8.68 -5.03 -2.53
N GLY A 72 7.85 -4.14 -2.01
CA GLY A 72 6.93 -4.46 -0.92
C GLY A 72 5.95 -5.57 -1.28
N LEU A 73 5.30 -5.48 -2.45
CA LEU A 73 4.39 -6.55 -2.91
C LEU A 73 5.14 -7.80 -3.35
N MET A 74 6.31 -7.67 -3.95
CA MET A 74 7.15 -8.82 -4.32
C MET A 74 7.49 -9.67 -3.10
N ILE A 75 7.92 -9.06 -2.00
CA ILE A 75 8.22 -9.77 -0.76
C ILE A 75 6.96 -10.50 -0.25
N ILE A 76 5.81 -9.85 -0.25
CA ILE A 76 4.53 -10.46 0.17
C ILE A 76 4.22 -11.70 -0.65
N VAL A 77 4.38 -11.65 -1.97
CA VAL A 77 4.05 -12.76 -2.87
C VAL A 77 5.04 -13.93 -2.72
N PHE A 78 6.33 -13.65 -2.51
CA PHE A 78 7.35 -14.71 -2.45
C PHE A 78 7.59 -15.25 -1.04
N VAL A 79 7.51 -14.43 -0.01
CA VAL A 79 7.77 -14.83 1.38
C VAL A 79 6.49 -15.19 2.12
N GLY A 80 5.38 -14.66 1.66
CA GLY A 80 4.06 -14.83 2.28
C GLY A 80 3.64 -13.60 3.08
N GLY A 81 2.36 -13.28 3.01
CA GLY A 81 1.74 -12.17 3.73
C GLY A 81 0.28 -12.02 3.34
N GLU A 82 -0.52 -11.49 4.26
CA GLU A 82 -1.92 -11.17 4.02
C GLU A 82 -2.07 -9.65 3.86
N LEU A 83 -2.26 -9.21 2.61
CA LEU A 83 -2.41 -7.79 2.27
C LEU A 83 -3.88 -7.47 2.03
N PHE A 84 -4.40 -6.48 2.76
CA PHE A 84 -5.80 -6.05 2.68
C PHE A 84 -6.28 -5.81 1.25
N THR A 85 -5.53 -5.03 0.47
CA THR A 85 -5.87 -4.68 -0.91
C THR A 85 -5.89 -5.89 -1.85
N GLY A 86 -4.96 -6.83 -1.66
CA GLY A 86 -4.97 -8.10 -2.38
C GLY A 86 -6.12 -9.03 -1.95
N ASN A 87 -6.44 -9.02 -0.66
CA ASN A 87 -7.53 -9.83 -0.11
C ASN A 87 -8.93 -9.32 -0.50
N CYS A 88 -9.04 -8.10 -1.04
CA CYS A 88 -10.29 -7.65 -1.68
C CYS A 88 -10.73 -8.59 -2.83
N LEU A 89 -9.82 -9.35 -3.44
CA LEU A 89 -10.15 -10.37 -4.45
C LEU A 89 -10.99 -11.54 -3.88
N ILE A 90 -11.05 -11.76 -2.56
CA ILE A 90 -11.91 -12.78 -1.92
C ILE A 90 -13.39 -12.56 -2.26
N VAL A 91 -13.77 -11.35 -2.67
CA VAL A 91 -15.13 -11.07 -3.15
C VAL A 91 -15.51 -11.96 -4.34
N MET A 92 -14.57 -12.41 -5.16
CA MET A 92 -14.81 -13.36 -6.25
C MET A 92 -15.30 -14.71 -5.71
N ASP A 93 -14.76 -15.16 -4.59
CA ASP A 93 -15.17 -16.40 -3.91
C ASP A 93 -16.56 -16.28 -3.29
N VAL A 94 -16.92 -15.07 -2.80
CA VAL A 94 -18.27 -14.79 -2.32
C VAL A 94 -19.29 -14.88 -3.45
N VAL A 95 -19.00 -14.29 -4.61
CA VAL A 95 -19.85 -14.37 -5.81
C VAL A 95 -19.92 -15.81 -6.31
N GLY A 96 -18.80 -16.54 -6.28
CA GLY A 96 -18.71 -17.97 -6.60
C GLY A 96 -19.35 -18.89 -5.54
N LYS A 97 -19.93 -18.35 -4.47
CA LYS A 97 -20.57 -19.07 -3.34
C LYS A 97 -19.65 -20.06 -2.61
N LYS A 98 -18.33 -19.85 -2.67
CA LYS A 98 -17.31 -20.66 -1.96
C LYS A 98 -17.02 -20.11 -0.57
N VAL A 99 -17.22 -18.80 -0.36
CA VAL A 99 -16.96 -18.06 0.87
C VAL A 99 -18.20 -17.23 1.20
N THR A 100 -18.53 -17.10 2.47
CA THR A 100 -19.62 -16.24 2.94
C THR A 100 -19.17 -14.79 3.05
N TRP A 101 -20.11 -13.86 3.00
CA TRP A 101 -19.84 -12.44 3.29
C TRP A 101 -19.21 -12.22 4.66
N PHE A 102 -19.63 -13.00 5.66
CA PHE A 102 -19.08 -12.90 7.00
C PHE A 102 -17.59 -13.26 7.05
N GLU A 103 -17.18 -14.34 6.38
CA GLU A 103 -15.79 -14.78 6.32
C GLU A 103 -14.93 -13.77 5.55
N CYS A 104 -15.43 -13.25 4.43
CA CYS A 104 -14.76 -12.20 3.67
C CYS A 104 -14.55 -10.92 4.51
N ILE A 105 -15.61 -10.40 5.13
CA ILE A 105 -15.53 -9.19 5.96
C ILE A 105 -14.63 -9.41 7.18
N ARG A 106 -14.73 -10.57 7.84
CA ARG A 106 -13.84 -10.94 8.94
C ARG A 106 -12.37 -10.90 8.50
N ASN A 107 -12.04 -11.50 7.35
CA ASN A 107 -10.68 -11.49 6.81
C ASN A 107 -10.22 -10.05 6.57
N LEU A 108 -11.01 -9.25 5.85
CA LEU A 108 -10.65 -7.88 5.52
C LEU A 108 -10.43 -7.01 6.76
N ILE A 109 -11.29 -7.11 7.79
CA ILE A 109 -11.13 -6.32 9.03
C ILE A 109 -9.86 -6.73 9.77
N VAL A 110 -9.65 -8.03 9.99
CA VAL A 110 -8.48 -8.52 10.73
C VAL A 110 -7.19 -8.14 10.00
N VAL A 111 -7.13 -8.36 8.68
CA VAL A 111 -5.94 -8.06 7.88
C VAL A 111 -5.68 -6.56 7.81
N TYR A 112 -6.73 -5.71 7.70
CA TYR A 112 -6.57 -4.26 7.69
C TYR A 112 -5.85 -3.75 8.94
N PHE A 113 -6.35 -4.11 10.12
CA PHE A 113 -5.72 -3.68 11.38
C PHE A 113 -4.36 -4.33 11.61
N SER A 114 -4.16 -5.56 11.16
CA SER A 114 -2.85 -6.22 11.22
C SER A 114 -1.83 -5.53 10.31
N ASN A 115 -2.22 -5.12 9.09
CA ASN A 115 -1.36 -4.32 8.21
C ASN A 115 -0.99 -2.98 8.87
N LEU A 116 -1.94 -2.32 9.54
CA LEU A 116 -1.66 -1.07 10.27
C LEU A 116 -0.60 -1.29 11.37
N ILE A 117 -0.74 -2.35 12.16
CA ILE A 117 0.26 -2.68 13.20
C ILE A 117 1.64 -2.89 12.57
N GLY A 118 1.72 -3.65 11.47
CA GLY A 118 2.97 -3.88 10.75
C GLY A 118 3.62 -2.61 10.22
N ALA A 119 2.82 -1.71 9.64
CA ALA A 119 3.29 -0.42 9.17
C ALA A 119 3.82 0.44 10.32
N LEU A 120 3.08 0.57 11.43
CA LEU A 120 3.49 1.35 12.60
C LEU A 120 4.79 0.84 13.25
N ILE A 121 5.05 -0.48 13.22
CA ILE A 121 6.34 -1.03 13.67
C ILE A 121 7.47 -0.48 12.80
N ILE A 122 7.32 -0.52 11.49
CA ILE A 122 8.34 0.00 10.56
C ILE A 122 8.47 1.52 10.67
N ASP A 123 7.37 2.26 10.79
CA ASP A 123 7.37 3.71 10.99
C ASP A 123 8.23 4.09 12.21
N THR A 124 8.01 3.38 13.32
CA THR A 124 8.77 3.57 14.55
C THR A 124 10.25 3.28 14.33
N LEU A 125 10.59 2.16 13.69
CA LEU A 125 11.98 1.79 13.40
C LEU A 125 12.66 2.81 12.48
N ILE A 126 11.97 3.30 11.45
CA ILE A 126 12.48 4.34 10.54
C ILE A 126 12.76 5.63 11.29
N CYS A 127 11.85 6.07 12.17
CA CYS A 127 12.06 7.28 12.96
C CYS A 127 13.27 7.18 13.90
N PHE A 128 13.52 6.00 14.49
CA PHE A 128 14.66 5.81 15.41
C PHE A 128 15.96 5.38 14.73
N SER A 129 15.94 4.99 13.46
CA SER A 129 17.14 4.54 12.73
C SER A 129 18.06 5.67 12.26
N GLY A 130 17.62 6.93 12.35
CA GLY A 130 18.29 8.06 11.74
C GLY A 130 18.06 8.21 10.23
N ASN A 131 17.21 7.36 9.62
CA ASN A 131 16.90 7.45 8.19
C ASN A 131 16.32 8.81 7.80
N LEU A 132 15.46 9.39 8.65
CA LEU A 132 14.83 10.68 8.39
C LEU A 132 15.80 11.87 8.40
N ASP A 133 17.04 11.70 8.93
CA ASP A 133 18.07 12.72 8.93
C ASP A 133 18.77 12.89 7.58
N TYR A 134 18.53 12.00 6.61
CA TYR A 134 19.17 12.08 5.31
C TYR A 134 18.98 13.45 4.66
N THR A 135 20.05 13.92 3.99
CA THR A 135 20.10 15.23 3.34
C THR A 135 19.80 16.38 4.34
N GLY A 136 20.38 16.27 5.57
CA GLY A 136 20.20 17.28 6.62
C GLY A 136 18.75 17.42 7.09
N GLY A 137 18.01 16.33 7.19
CA GLY A 137 16.61 16.28 7.62
C GLY A 137 15.60 16.52 6.48
N LEU A 138 16.05 16.63 5.23
CA LEU A 138 15.13 16.83 4.09
C LEU A 138 14.19 15.63 3.90
N LEU A 139 14.64 14.38 4.18
CA LEU A 139 13.78 13.22 4.12
C LEU A 139 12.66 13.27 5.17
N GLY A 140 12.95 13.72 6.39
CA GLY A 140 11.94 13.97 7.42
C GLY A 140 10.93 15.05 7.00
N ALA A 141 11.41 16.15 6.40
CA ALA A 141 10.56 17.19 5.81
C ALA A 141 9.69 16.67 4.67
N TYR A 142 10.25 15.80 3.82
CA TYR A 142 9.51 15.13 2.75
C TYR A 142 8.39 14.22 3.29
N ALA A 143 8.66 13.48 4.36
CA ALA A 143 7.63 12.67 5.03
C ALA A 143 6.48 13.54 5.54
N ILE A 144 6.76 14.69 6.16
CA ILE A 144 5.74 15.66 6.58
C ILE A 144 4.94 16.15 5.38
N LYS A 145 5.60 16.58 4.30
CA LYS A 145 4.95 17.03 3.06
C LYS A 145 3.99 15.98 2.50
N VAL A 146 4.43 14.73 2.42
CA VAL A 146 3.59 13.63 1.90
C VAL A 146 2.37 13.42 2.78
N ALA A 147 2.54 13.37 4.10
CA ALA A 147 1.45 13.21 5.05
C ALA A 147 0.43 14.35 4.96
N VAL A 148 0.88 15.61 4.91
CA VAL A 148 0.00 16.79 4.74
C VAL A 148 -0.83 16.67 3.46
N GLY A 149 -0.21 16.32 2.34
CA GLY A 149 -0.91 16.12 1.08
C GLY A 149 -1.97 15.01 1.15
N LYS A 150 -1.68 13.93 1.87
CA LYS A 150 -2.59 12.79 2.01
C LYS A 150 -3.79 13.09 2.91
N VAL A 151 -3.60 13.72 4.05
CA VAL A 151 -4.73 14.08 4.94
C VAL A 151 -5.59 15.20 4.36
N GLY A 152 -5.05 16.03 3.47
CA GLY A 152 -5.76 17.09 2.77
C GLY A 152 -6.57 16.65 1.54
N ILE A 153 -6.58 15.35 1.20
CA ILE A 153 -7.33 14.87 0.03
C ILE A 153 -8.85 14.98 0.26
N SER A 154 -9.58 15.43 -0.76
CA SER A 154 -11.05 15.41 -0.66
C SER A 154 -11.61 13.98 -0.75
N PRO A 155 -12.75 13.68 -0.11
CA PRO A 155 -13.30 12.32 -0.08
C PRO A 155 -13.53 11.73 -1.47
N LEU A 156 -14.04 12.49 -2.42
CA LEU A 156 -14.26 12.01 -3.79
C LEU A 156 -12.94 11.64 -4.48
N LYS A 157 -11.89 12.47 -4.34
CA LYS A 157 -10.56 12.17 -4.87
C LYS A 157 -9.97 10.93 -4.20
N GLY A 158 -10.16 10.78 -2.89
CA GLY A 158 -9.71 9.61 -2.14
C GLY A 158 -10.35 8.32 -2.65
N ILE A 159 -11.67 8.31 -2.86
CA ILE A 159 -12.41 7.16 -3.39
C ILE A 159 -11.96 6.82 -4.81
N THR A 160 -11.99 7.80 -5.73
CA THR A 160 -11.67 7.54 -7.14
C THR A 160 -10.22 7.14 -7.35
N SER A 161 -9.28 7.77 -6.63
CA SER A 161 -7.88 7.41 -6.64
C SER A 161 -7.64 6.03 -6.02
N GLY A 162 -8.37 5.69 -4.95
CA GLY A 162 -8.36 4.37 -4.34
C GLY A 162 -8.85 3.27 -5.31
N ILE A 163 -9.90 3.53 -6.09
CA ILE A 163 -10.38 2.59 -7.12
C ILE A 163 -9.27 2.34 -8.15
N LEU A 164 -8.68 3.38 -8.72
CA LEU A 164 -7.62 3.26 -9.73
C LEU A 164 -6.40 2.50 -9.19
N CYS A 165 -6.02 2.77 -7.94
CA CYS A 165 -4.93 2.06 -7.29
C CYS A 165 -5.20 0.57 -7.21
N ASN A 166 -6.33 0.17 -6.62
CA ASN A 166 -6.53 -1.24 -6.31
C ASN A 166 -6.93 -2.07 -7.55
N ILE A 167 -7.41 -1.47 -8.63
CA ILE A 167 -7.48 -2.12 -9.95
C ILE A 167 -6.08 -2.64 -10.32
N LEU A 168 -5.05 -1.79 -10.23
CA LEU A 168 -3.68 -2.15 -10.58
C LEU A 168 -3.07 -3.19 -9.62
N VAL A 169 -3.38 -3.10 -8.32
CA VAL A 169 -2.94 -4.10 -7.33
C VAL A 169 -3.57 -5.46 -7.60
N CYS A 170 -4.88 -5.52 -7.86
CA CYS A 170 -5.58 -6.75 -8.20
C CYS A 170 -5.03 -7.35 -9.50
N ILE A 171 -4.80 -6.53 -10.53
CA ILE A 171 -4.18 -6.96 -11.78
C ILE A 171 -2.79 -7.54 -11.53
N ALA A 172 -1.94 -6.89 -10.69
CA ALA A 172 -0.62 -7.40 -10.35
C ALA A 172 -0.67 -8.81 -9.75
N ILE A 173 -1.63 -9.07 -8.86
CA ILE A 173 -1.82 -10.39 -8.25
C ILE A 173 -2.26 -11.42 -9.29
N LEU A 174 -3.25 -11.09 -10.13
CA LEU A 174 -3.71 -11.99 -11.17
C LEU A 174 -2.62 -12.28 -12.21
N MET A 175 -1.85 -11.29 -12.61
CA MET A 175 -0.69 -11.48 -13.49
C MET A 175 0.40 -12.33 -12.84
N ALA A 176 0.64 -12.17 -11.53
CA ALA A 176 1.58 -13.03 -10.79
C ALA A 176 1.10 -14.49 -10.72
N VAL A 177 -0.21 -14.74 -10.68
CA VAL A 177 -0.79 -16.07 -10.79
C VAL A 177 -0.67 -16.61 -12.23
N ALA A 178 -0.77 -15.75 -13.24
CA ALA A 178 -0.56 -16.15 -14.63
C ALA A 178 0.87 -16.62 -14.92
N ALA A 179 1.87 -16.03 -14.28
CA ALA A 179 3.27 -16.43 -14.42
C ALA A 179 3.58 -17.71 -13.64
N THR A 180 4.27 -18.68 -14.28
CA THR A 180 4.61 -19.98 -13.67
C THR A 180 6.01 -20.04 -13.10
N ASP A 181 6.85 -19.03 -13.35
CA ASP A 181 8.22 -18.93 -12.87
C ASP A 181 8.45 -17.65 -12.04
N ILE A 182 9.54 -17.63 -11.27
CA ILE A 182 9.85 -16.49 -10.37
C ILE A 182 10.13 -15.21 -11.15
N VAL A 183 10.85 -15.27 -12.25
CA VAL A 183 11.24 -14.09 -13.04
C VAL A 183 9.99 -13.48 -13.68
N GLY A 184 9.13 -14.30 -14.25
CA GLY A 184 7.85 -13.88 -14.79
C GLY A 184 6.97 -13.22 -13.72
N LYS A 185 6.91 -13.77 -12.50
CA LYS A 185 6.17 -13.16 -11.38
C LYS A 185 6.73 -11.81 -10.96
N VAL A 186 8.06 -11.65 -10.94
CA VAL A 186 8.68 -10.36 -10.64
C VAL A 186 8.20 -9.28 -11.61
N TRP A 187 8.26 -9.52 -12.92
CA TRP A 187 7.84 -8.56 -13.92
C TRP A 187 6.31 -8.35 -13.94
N ALA A 188 5.54 -9.40 -13.68
CA ALA A 188 4.09 -9.33 -13.56
C ALA A 188 3.63 -8.41 -12.42
N ILE A 189 4.36 -8.37 -11.32
CA ILE A 189 4.09 -7.49 -10.18
C ILE A 189 4.64 -6.08 -10.44
N PHE A 190 5.84 -6.00 -11.02
CA PHE A 190 6.59 -4.76 -11.12
C PHE A 190 5.83 -3.66 -11.86
N PHE A 191 5.36 -3.92 -13.07
CA PHE A 191 4.77 -2.88 -13.91
C PHE A 191 3.44 -2.32 -13.40
N PRO A 192 2.45 -3.13 -12.97
CA PRO A 192 1.21 -2.58 -12.44
C PRO A 192 1.42 -1.80 -11.14
N ILE A 193 2.32 -2.26 -10.27
CA ILE A 193 2.64 -1.56 -9.02
C ILE A 193 3.41 -0.26 -9.30
N MET A 194 4.37 -0.28 -10.21
CA MET A 194 5.04 0.93 -10.68
C MET A 194 4.04 1.94 -11.24
N ALA A 195 3.08 1.48 -12.05
CA ALA A 195 2.09 2.35 -12.68
C ALA A 195 1.22 3.07 -11.64
N PHE A 196 0.74 2.40 -10.57
CA PHE A 196 -0.04 3.10 -9.56
C PHE A 196 0.78 4.11 -8.76
N VAL A 197 2.06 3.81 -8.48
CA VAL A 197 2.94 4.74 -7.75
C VAL A 197 3.25 5.98 -8.60
N VAL A 198 3.62 5.78 -9.86
CA VAL A 198 3.85 6.87 -10.82
C VAL A 198 2.59 7.72 -11.00
N GLY A 199 1.43 7.08 -11.13
CA GLY A 199 0.12 7.74 -11.21
C GLY A 199 -0.27 8.51 -9.94
N GLY A 200 0.37 8.20 -8.80
CA GLY A 200 0.08 8.84 -7.52
C GLY A 200 -1.27 8.41 -6.95
N PHE A 201 -1.71 7.19 -7.27
CA PHE A 201 -2.98 6.65 -6.79
C PHE A 201 -2.90 6.24 -5.32
N GLU A 202 -4.04 6.30 -4.62
CA GLU A 202 -4.11 6.14 -3.18
C GLU A 202 -4.28 4.67 -2.75
N HIS A 203 -3.32 4.19 -1.98
CA HIS A 203 -3.30 2.84 -1.43
C HIS A 203 -3.44 2.90 0.10
N CYS A 204 -4.53 2.37 0.66
CA CYS A 204 -4.81 2.51 2.09
C CYS A 204 -3.70 1.93 2.98
N VAL A 205 -3.12 0.77 2.62
CA VAL A 205 -2.03 0.16 3.42
C VAL A 205 -0.71 0.93 3.25
N ALA A 206 -0.41 1.49 2.07
CA ALA A 206 0.74 2.38 1.92
C ALA A 206 0.58 3.67 2.73
N ASN A 207 -0.66 4.17 2.85
CA ASN A 207 -0.95 5.34 3.67
C ASN A 207 -0.81 5.07 5.17
N MET A 208 -0.90 3.80 5.60
CA MET A 208 -0.56 3.38 6.98
C MET A 208 0.92 3.56 7.32
N PHE A 209 1.79 3.71 6.31
CA PHE A 209 3.17 4.15 6.45
C PHE A 209 3.27 5.67 6.29
N TYR A 210 2.84 6.23 5.16
CA TYR A 210 3.10 7.63 4.82
C TYR A 210 2.52 8.65 5.80
N ILE A 211 1.32 8.39 6.33
CA ILE A 211 0.67 9.33 7.25
C ILE A 211 1.30 9.27 8.64
N PRO A 212 1.42 8.11 9.30
CA PRO A 212 2.01 8.06 10.64
C PRO A 212 3.49 8.46 10.68
N VAL A 213 4.31 8.05 9.70
CA VAL A 213 5.73 8.46 9.66
C VAL A 213 5.86 9.98 9.54
N GLY A 214 5.00 10.63 8.75
CA GLY A 214 4.95 12.09 8.65
C GLY A 214 4.47 12.76 9.94
N MET A 215 3.49 12.17 10.66
CA MET A 215 3.06 12.63 11.97
C MET A 215 4.16 12.51 13.01
N MET A 216 4.93 11.42 13.00
CA MET A 216 6.09 11.23 13.88
C MET A 216 7.20 12.22 13.53
N ALA A 217 7.52 12.41 12.25
CA ALA A 217 8.50 13.39 11.78
C ALA A 217 8.14 14.82 12.19
N ALA A 218 6.86 15.17 12.21
CA ALA A 218 6.38 16.49 12.64
C ALA A 218 6.60 16.80 14.12
N GLN A 219 7.03 15.83 14.93
CA GLN A 219 7.45 16.06 16.32
C GLN A 219 8.88 16.60 16.42
N ASN A 220 9.68 16.51 15.35
CA ASN A 220 11.05 17.02 15.32
C ASN A 220 11.06 18.43 14.72
N PRO A 221 11.45 19.48 15.51
CA PRO A 221 11.45 20.86 15.05
C PRO A 221 12.40 21.11 13.87
N VAL A 222 13.47 20.31 13.73
CA VAL A 222 14.40 20.42 12.59
C VAL A 222 13.71 20.03 11.30
N TYR A 223 12.95 18.92 11.27
CA TYR A 223 12.21 18.50 10.08
C TYR A 223 11.05 19.45 9.77
N VAL A 224 10.40 20.00 10.80
CA VAL A 224 9.33 21.00 10.63
C VAL A 224 9.88 22.27 9.97
N ALA A 225 10.98 22.83 10.49
CA ALA A 225 11.61 24.02 9.92
C ALA A 225 12.02 23.77 8.46
N LYS A 226 12.60 22.58 8.19
CA LYS A 226 13.00 22.17 6.84
C LYS A 226 11.79 21.98 5.92
N ALA A 227 10.66 21.49 6.42
CA ALA A 227 9.43 21.32 5.64
C ALA A 227 8.82 22.68 5.26
N GLN A 228 8.88 23.66 6.15
CA GLN A 228 8.47 25.04 5.88
C GLN A 228 9.39 25.70 4.85
N GLU A 229 10.71 25.56 4.99
CA GLU A 229 11.71 26.12 4.08
C GLU A 229 11.63 25.53 2.67
N ALA A 230 11.68 24.18 2.56
CA ALA A 230 11.83 23.50 1.29
C ALA A 230 10.51 23.32 0.54
N TYR A 231 9.37 23.24 1.25
CA TYR A 231 8.07 22.93 0.65
C TYR A 231 7.00 24.00 0.88
N GLY A 232 7.31 25.08 1.59
CA GLY A 232 6.38 26.17 1.86
C GLY A 232 5.19 25.76 2.74
N LEU A 233 5.32 24.71 3.57
CA LEU A 233 4.23 24.26 4.43
C LEU A 233 3.98 25.25 5.54
N THR A 234 2.70 25.56 5.81
CA THR A 234 2.34 26.43 6.93
C THR A 234 2.31 25.65 8.25
N ALA A 235 2.49 26.37 9.37
CA ALA A 235 2.37 25.77 10.70
C ALA A 235 0.99 25.11 10.90
N GLU A 236 -0.07 25.73 10.39
CA GLU A 236 -1.43 25.21 10.47
C GLU A 236 -1.58 23.86 9.74
N GLN A 237 -1.01 23.74 8.52
CA GLN A 237 -1.02 22.47 7.77
C GLN A 237 -0.31 21.35 8.52
N ILE A 238 0.83 21.66 9.17
CA ILE A 238 1.60 20.67 9.93
C ILE A 238 0.88 20.29 11.23
N GLN A 239 0.30 21.27 11.94
CA GLN A 239 -0.53 21.02 13.14
C GLN A 239 -1.80 20.22 12.81
N GLY A 240 -2.28 20.32 11.57
CA GLY A 240 -3.39 19.52 11.05
C GLY A 240 -3.09 18.01 10.92
N LEU A 241 -1.84 17.58 11.07
CA LEU A 241 -1.47 16.16 11.06
C LEU A 241 -1.88 15.50 12.39
N THR A 242 -3.15 15.18 12.51
CA THR A 242 -3.75 14.51 13.66
C THR A 242 -4.38 13.19 13.28
N ILE A 243 -4.57 12.29 14.27
CA ILE A 243 -5.26 11.01 14.06
C ILE A 243 -6.66 11.24 13.48
N LEU A 244 -7.37 12.26 13.96
CA LEU A 244 -8.72 12.56 13.48
C LEU A 244 -8.71 12.99 12.00
N HIS A 245 -7.79 13.87 11.61
CA HIS A 245 -7.67 14.31 10.21
C HIS A 245 -7.17 13.17 9.29
N SER A 246 -6.41 12.19 9.80
CA SER A 246 -6.01 11.04 8.99
C SER A 246 -7.19 10.19 8.51
N LEU A 247 -8.32 10.22 9.22
CA LEU A 247 -9.56 9.56 8.80
C LEU A 247 -10.11 10.12 7.49
N ASN A 248 -9.82 11.39 7.15
CA ASN A 248 -10.19 11.99 5.87
C ASN A 248 -9.52 11.31 4.68
N ASN A 249 -8.38 10.64 4.90
CA ASN A 249 -7.74 9.81 3.90
C ASN A 249 -8.14 8.35 4.05
N PHE A 250 -7.96 7.77 5.23
CA PHE A 250 -8.15 6.33 5.45
C PHE A 250 -9.54 5.85 5.05
N ILE A 251 -10.61 6.56 5.44
CA ILE A 251 -11.98 6.12 5.14
C ILE A 251 -12.26 6.13 3.63
N PRO A 252 -12.16 7.26 2.90
CA PRO A 252 -12.50 7.27 1.49
C PRO A 252 -11.56 6.41 0.64
N VAL A 253 -10.27 6.37 0.95
CA VAL A 253 -9.32 5.54 0.20
C VAL A 253 -9.61 4.05 0.41
N THR A 254 -9.90 3.62 1.64
CA THR A 254 -10.28 2.23 1.92
C THR A 254 -11.55 1.83 1.18
N ILE A 255 -12.57 2.70 1.17
CA ILE A 255 -13.80 2.47 0.39
C ILE A 255 -13.45 2.32 -1.10
N GLY A 256 -12.62 3.20 -1.66
CA GLY A 256 -12.17 3.13 -3.05
C GLY A 256 -11.43 1.82 -3.36
N ASN A 257 -10.51 1.41 -2.48
CA ASN A 257 -9.77 0.16 -2.66
C ASN A 257 -10.70 -1.07 -2.61
N ILE A 258 -11.74 -1.09 -1.76
CA ILE A 258 -12.72 -2.19 -1.73
C ILE A 258 -13.56 -2.21 -3.02
N LEU A 259 -14.06 -1.05 -3.45
CA LEU A 259 -14.97 -0.96 -4.61
C LEU A 259 -14.33 -1.45 -5.91
N SER A 260 -13.03 -1.32 -6.06
CA SER A 260 -12.31 -1.76 -7.27
C SER A 260 -12.40 -3.27 -7.51
N SER A 261 -12.47 -4.07 -6.45
CA SER A 261 -12.50 -5.53 -6.56
C SER A 261 -13.82 -6.04 -7.16
N SER A 262 -14.89 -5.27 -7.09
CA SER A 262 -16.16 -5.59 -7.73
C SER A 262 -16.09 -5.52 -9.26
N SER A 263 -15.14 -4.78 -9.84
CA SER A 263 -14.91 -4.71 -11.28
C SER A 263 -14.17 -5.93 -11.85
N ALA A 264 -13.52 -6.73 -11.01
CA ALA A 264 -12.84 -7.97 -11.39
C ALA A 264 -13.81 -9.18 -11.55
N ILE A 265 -15.10 -8.95 -11.29
CA ILE A 265 -16.14 -10.02 -11.26
C ILE A 265 -16.82 -10.24 -12.64
N ARG A 266 -16.46 -9.48 -13.68
CA ARG A 266 -17.04 -9.63 -15.01
C ARG A 266 -16.11 -10.31 -15.99
#